data_5ec73c5753c685baffd31e03339c1e85
#
_entry.id   5ec73c5753c685baffd31e03339c1e85
#
_cell.length_a   1.000
_cell.length_b   1.000
_cell.length_c   1.000
_cell.angle_alpha   90.00
_cell.angle_beta   90.00
_cell.angle_gamma   90.00
#
_symmetry.space_group_name_H-M   'P 1'
#
loop_
_entity.id
_entity.type
_entity.pdbx_description
1 polymer ?
#
loop_
_entity_poly.entity_id
_entity_poly.type
_entity_poly.pdbx_seq_one_letter_code
_entity_poly.pdbx_strand_id
1 'polypeptide(L)'
;MTYDAIIIGSGPNGLSAAIRLAQAGLSVLVLEGKETIGGGTRSGELTLPGFTHDICSAIHPLGLASPFLRGLPLERFGLKWVYSAAPFAHALHPGESVVIEKDLSAAASALGADGKRWQKLFAPFVENWQALMDDFLGPLPMPPKHPLLTTRFGMVGGLPATALAKLRFRGERARAAFGGMAAHSMMPLNWLAVGGFGMMLGVLAHAVGWPMAKGGSQKIAEALAAYLRELGGEIRTGEMISSLEELPRARAVLFDTSPKGVLTIAGDRLPGGYARQLRNYKYGAGVCKVDWALSEPIPWLDADTRRAATVHVGGTLAQMAESERAVWQGRLAEHPYVLLVQHSLFDGVRAPDDQHTAWAYCHTPHGSVEDVSGLIEATIARYAPGFRDVILAKHAQTAAQMETYNPNYVGGDINGGVQNLRQFFTRPAIQWNPYRVPGDFDGRRAYICSSASPPGGGVHGMCGFYAAETVIKDLG
;
A
#
# COMPACT_ATOMS: atom_id res chain seq x y z
N MET A 1 -32.19 15.96 0.19
CA MET A 1 -32.07 14.91 -0.84
C MET A 1 -31.82 13.57 -0.14
N THR A 2 -32.31 12.49 -0.70
CA THR A 2 -32.06 11.13 -0.20
C THR A 2 -31.12 10.44 -1.19
N TYR A 3 -30.03 9.87 -0.69
CA TYR A 3 -29.08 9.10 -1.51
C TYR A 3 -29.38 7.61 -1.41
N ASP A 4 -28.97 6.82 -2.40
CA ASP A 4 -28.97 5.36 -2.27
C ASP A 4 -27.82 4.91 -1.37
N ALA A 5 -26.65 5.54 -1.50
CA ALA A 5 -25.50 5.23 -0.67
C ALA A 5 -24.69 6.48 -0.27
N ILE A 6 -24.18 6.47 0.97
CA ILE A 6 -23.18 7.42 1.46
C ILE A 6 -21.91 6.67 1.78
N ILE A 7 -20.78 7.17 1.31
CA ILE A 7 -19.45 6.64 1.56
C ILE A 7 -18.71 7.60 2.50
N ILE A 8 -18.22 7.11 3.63
CA ILE A 8 -17.42 7.87 4.60
C ILE A 8 -15.94 7.59 4.34
N GLY A 9 -15.26 8.58 3.77
CA GLY A 9 -13.87 8.52 3.32
C GLY A 9 -13.73 8.46 1.81
N SER A 10 -12.80 9.24 1.27
CA SER A 10 -12.48 9.36 -0.16
C SER A 10 -11.10 8.76 -0.51
N GLY A 11 -10.68 7.74 0.23
CA GLY A 11 -9.54 6.94 -0.15
C GLY A 11 -9.80 6.14 -1.45
N PRO A 12 -8.77 5.50 -2.04
CA PRO A 12 -8.95 4.72 -3.27
C PRO A 12 -10.07 3.67 -3.20
N ASN A 13 -10.29 3.08 -2.03
CA ASN A 13 -11.37 2.11 -1.83
C ASN A 13 -12.75 2.79 -1.77
N GLY A 14 -12.89 3.89 -1.03
CA GLY A 14 -14.14 4.66 -0.95
C GLY A 14 -14.56 5.19 -2.31
N LEU A 15 -13.63 5.79 -3.07
CA LEU A 15 -13.87 6.25 -4.44
C LEU A 15 -14.22 5.10 -5.39
N SER A 16 -13.56 3.94 -5.25
CA SER A 16 -13.88 2.75 -6.05
C SER A 16 -15.28 2.21 -5.74
N ALA A 17 -15.68 2.20 -4.46
CA ALA A 17 -17.04 1.83 -4.07
C ALA A 17 -18.08 2.78 -4.67
N ALA A 18 -17.84 4.09 -4.56
CA ALA A 18 -18.72 5.12 -5.10
C ALA A 18 -18.88 5.00 -6.62
N ILE A 19 -17.77 4.82 -7.36
CA ILE A 19 -17.79 4.63 -8.82
C ILE A 19 -18.62 3.38 -9.18
N ARG A 20 -18.38 2.25 -8.51
CA ARG A 20 -19.09 1.00 -8.84
C ARG A 20 -20.59 1.11 -8.56
N LEU A 21 -20.99 1.79 -7.48
CA LEU A 21 -22.41 2.07 -7.18
C LEU A 21 -23.03 3.01 -8.22
N ALA A 22 -22.34 4.08 -8.59
CA ALA A 22 -22.80 5.02 -9.62
C ALA A 22 -22.92 4.34 -10.99
N GLN A 23 -22.01 3.43 -11.37
CA GLN A 23 -22.10 2.60 -12.57
C GLN A 23 -23.34 1.69 -12.56
N ALA A 24 -23.85 1.32 -11.38
CA ALA A 24 -25.09 0.57 -11.24
C ALA A 24 -26.36 1.46 -11.21
N GLY A 25 -26.22 2.77 -11.45
CA GLY A 25 -27.32 3.73 -11.49
C GLY A 25 -27.78 4.23 -10.11
N LEU A 26 -27.02 3.98 -9.06
CA LEU A 26 -27.34 4.42 -7.71
C LEU A 26 -26.82 5.85 -7.46
N SER A 27 -27.60 6.66 -6.74
CA SER A 27 -27.19 7.99 -6.29
C SER A 27 -26.24 7.89 -5.11
N VAL A 28 -25.03 8.48 -5.24
CA VAL A 28 -23.98 8.35 -4.26
C VAL A 28 -23.43 9.69 -3.78
N LEU A 29 -23.12 9.76 -2.48
CA LEU A 29 -22.41 10.85 -1.83
C LEU A 29 -21.16 10.31 -1.13
N VAL A 30 -20.01 10.93 -1.38
CA VAL A 30 -18.77 10.67 -0.65
C VAL A 30 -18.49 11.83 0.29
N LEU A 31 -18.28 11.54 1.58
CA LEU A 31 -17.92 12.50 2.62
C LEU A 31 -16.47 12.29 3.04
N GLU A 32 -15.66 13.34 2.93
CA GLU A 32 -14.23 13.32 3.28
C GLU A 32 -13.94 14.31 4.39
N GLY A 33 -13.30 13.84 5.46
CA GLY A 33 -12.97 14.66 6.63
C GLY A 33 -11.86 15.68 6.42
N LYS A 34 -11.04 15.53 5.38
CA LYS A 34 -9.98 16.48 5.04
C LYS A 34 -10.42 17.41 3.91
N GLU A 35 -9.72 18.53 3.73
CA GLU A 35 -9.94 19.45 2.60
C GLU A 35 -9.63 18.84 1.23
N THR A 36 -8.79 17.78 1.21
CA THR A 36 -8.38 17.08 0.00
C THR A 36 -8.77 15.61 0.04
N ILE A 37 -9.23 15.10 -1.09
CA ILE A 37 -9.53 13.67 -1.30
C ILE A 37 -8.24 12.83 -1.36
N GLY A 38 -8.37 11.52 -1.30
CA GLY A 38 -7.32 10.58 -1.70
C GLY A 38 -6.78 9.67 -0.60
N GLY A 39 -7.08 9.94 0.68
CA GLY A 39 -6.62 9.05 1.76
C GLY A 39 -5.10 8.83 1.72
N GLY A 40 -4.68 7.60 1.50
CA GLY A 40 -3.26 7.22 1.41
C GLY A 40 -2.56 7.60 0.10
N THR A 41 -3.28 8.13 -0.89
CA THR A 41 -2.71 8.59 -2.17
C THR A 41 -2.58 10.12 -2.25
N ARG A 42 -2.66 10.84 -1.14
CA ARG A 42 -2.45 12.28 -1.13
C ARG A 42 -1.01 12.63 -1.44
N SER A 43 -0.82 13.72 -2.18
CA SER A 43 0.46 14.36 -2.41
C SER A 43 0.38 15.84 -2.01
N GLY A 44 1.51 16.46 -1.71
CA GLY A 44 1.56 17.87 -1.32
C GLY A 44 2.99 18.39 -1.19
N GLU A 45 3.10 19.70 -1.03
CA GLU A 45 4.35 20.38 -0.73
C GLU A 45 4.64 20.28 0.78
N LEU A 46 5.51 19.34 1.16
CA LEU A 46 5.84 19.11 2.57
C LEU A 46 7.14 19.76 3.02
N THR A 47 8.02 20.14 2.09
CA THR A 47 9.34 20.70 2.38
C THR A 47 9.43 22.17 1.93
N LEU A 48 9.70 22.40 0.67
CA LEU A 48 9.83 23.71 0.07
C LEU A 48 8.79 23.90 -1.04
N PRO A 49 8.41 25.14 -1.38
CA PRO A 49 7.54 25.42 -2.52
C PRO A 49 8.06 24.80 -3.82
N GLY A 50 7.17 24.20 -4.60
CA GLY A 50 7.51 23.54 -5.86
C GLY A 50 7.98 22.07 -5.71
N PHE A 51 8.17 21.56 -4.50
CA PHE A 51 8.54 20.17 -4.25
C PHE A 51 7.32 19.33 -3.89
N THR A 52 6.87 18.51 -4.82
CA THR A 52 5.69 17.64 -4.62
C THR A 52 6.11 16.29 -4.05
N HIS A 53 5.63 15.97 -2.84
CA HIS A 53 5.86 14.73 -2.14
C HIS A 53 4.59 13.87 -2.08
N ASP A 54 4.74 12.56 -2.13
CA ASP A 54 3.65 11.63 -1.81
C ASP A 54 3.60 11.42 -0.29
N ILE A 55 2.47 11.77 0.33
CA ILE A 55 2.39 11.79 1.80
C ILE A 55 2.45 10.37 2.39
N CYS A 56 1.94 9.35 1.65
CA CYS A 56 2.04 7.96 2.08
C CYS A 56 2.47 7.06 0.91
N SER A 57 1.56 6.57 0.08
CA SER A 57 1.91 5.65 -1.01
C SER A 57 2.45 6.39 -2.23
N ALA A 58 3.48 5.84 -2.89
CA ALA A 58 4.12 6.45 -4.05
C ALA A 58 4.23 5.50 -5.26
N ILE A 59 4.32 4.20 -5.02
CA ILE A 59 4.55 3.19 -6.05
C ILE A 59 3.36 2.24 -6.10
N HIS A 60 2.79 2.03 -7.29
CA HIS A 60 1.44 1.49 -7.44
C HIS A 60 1.34 0.25 -8.36
N PRO A 61 2.12 -0.82 -8.16
CA PRO A 61 1.99 -2.03 -8.96
C PRO A 61 0.60 -2.68 -8.83
N LEU A 62 0.03 -2.67 -7.60
CA LEU A 62 -1.32 -3.19 -7.36
C LEU A 62 -2.41 -2.33 -8.01
N GLY A 63 -2.21 -1.01 -8.10
CA GLY A 63 -3.14 -0.11 -8.78
C GLY A 63 -3.26 -0.43 -10.26
N LEU A 64 -2.11 -0.61 -10.92
CA LEU A 64 -2.07 -1.00 -12.33
C LEU A 64 -2.56 -2.43 -12.57
N ALA A 65 -2.30 -3.34 -11.63
CA ALA A 65 -2.72 -4.74 -11.73
C ALA A 65 -4.17 -4.99 -11.28
N SER A 66 -4.82 -4.02 -10.63
CA SER A 66 -6.19 -4.17 -10.13
C SER A 66 -7.18 -4.49 -11.25
N PRO A 67 -7.97 -5.58 -11.12
CA PRO A 67 -9.01 -5.91 -12.10
C PRO A 67 -10.03 -4.79 -12.29
N PHE A 68 -10.37 -4.05 -11.23
CA PHE A 68 -11.30 -2.94 -11.30
C PHE A 68 -10.67 -1.68 -11.89
N LEU A 69 -9.55 -1.20 -11.31
CA LEU A 69 -8.97 0.10 -11.71
C LEU A 69 -8.49 0.09 -13.18
N ARG A 70 -7.91 -1.01 -13.67
CA ARG A 70 -7.47 -1.12 -15.07
C ARG A 70 -8.62 -1.11 -16.08
N GLY A 71 -9.85 -1.40 -15.62
CA GLY A 71 -11.07 -1.32 -16.45
C GLY A 71 -11.69 0.07 -16.48
N LEU A 72 -11.19 1.04 -15.71
CA LEU A 72 -11.71 2.39 -15.65
C LEU A 72 -10.98 3.31 -16.64
N PRO A 73 -11.65 4.31 -17.21
CA PRO A 73 -11.05 5.22 -18.21
C PRO A 73 -10.20 6.32 -17.55
N LEU A 74 -9.34 5.99 -16.58
CA LEU A 74 -8.64 6.96 -15.73
C LEU A 74 -7.64 7.83 -16.51
N GLU A 75 -7.10 7.32 -17.62
CA GLU A 75 -6.23 8.12 -18.50
C GLU A 75 -6.96 9.31 -19.12
N ARG A 76 -8.25 9.16 -19.43
CA ARG A 76 -9.12 10.25 -19.93
C ARG A 76 -9.26 11.37 -18.88
N PHE A 77 -9.12 11.03 -17.61
CA PHE A 77 -9.16 11.96 -16.47
C PHE A 77 -7.78 12.37 -15.97
N GLY A 78 -6.74 12.19 -16.80
CA GLY A 78 -5.41 12.74 -16.56
C GLY A 78 -4.45 11.83 -15.80
N LEU A 79 -4.83 10.63 -15.41
CA LEU A 79 -3.89 9.69 -14.80
C LEU A 79 -2.90 9.19 -15.85
N LYS A 80 -1.61 9.42 -15.58
CA LYS A 80 -0.51 8.90 -16.40
C LYS A 80 0.47 8.16 -15.51
N TRP A 81 0.98 7.03 -16.00
CA TRP A 81 1.95 6.24 -15.29
C TRP A 81 3.37 6.53 -15.78
N VAL A 82 4.29 6.66 -14.83
CA VAL A 82 5.73 6.82 -15.06
C VAL A 82 6.46 5.58 -14.54
N TYR A 83 7.43 5.13 -15.30
CA TYR A 83 8.25 3.95 -14.96
C TYR A 83 9.71 4.36 -14.82
N SER A 84 10.38 3.79 -13.82
CA SER A 84 11.84 3.76 -13.77
C SER A 84 12.40 2.70 -14.72
N ALA A 85 13.68 2.80 -15.04
CA ALA A 85 14.36 1.83 -15.91
C ALA A 85 14.32 0.41 -15.32
N ALA A 86 14.37 0.29 -13.99
CA ALA A 86 14.18 -0.96 -13.26
C ALA A 86 13.10 -0.81 -12.18
N PRO A 87 12.25 -1.82 -11.92
CA PRO A 87 11.24 -1.79 -10.88
C PRO A 87 11.79 -1.42 -9.51
N PHE A 88 12.88 -2.05 -9.09
CA PHE A 88 13.54 -1.70 -7.83
C PHE A 88 15.03 -2.05 -7.83
N ALA A 89 15.76 -1.40 -6.94
CA ALA A 89 17.12 -1.76 -6.55
C ALA A 89 17.15 -2.15 -5.07
N HIS A 90 18.11 -2.98 -4.70
CA HIS A 90 18.38 -3.34 -3.32
C HIS A 90 19.84 -3.05 -2.99
N ALA A 91 20.09 -2.11 -2.07
CA ALA A 91 21.41 -1.78 -1.58
C ALA A 91 21.87 -2.87 -0.61
N LEU A 92 22.78 -3.72 -1.06
CA LEU A 92 23.25 -4.91 -0.34
C LEU A 92 24.45 -4.60 0.56
N HIS A 93 25.51 -4.06 -0.04
CA HIS A 93 26.71 -3.59 0.65
C HIS A 93 27.07 -2.19 0.14
N PRO A 94 27.86 -1.40 0.88
CA PRO A 94 28.40 -0.15 0.35
C PRO A 94 29.11 -0.37 -0.99
N GLY A 95 28.64 0.29 -2.04
CA GLY A 95 29.17 0.12 -3.41
C GLY A 95 28.63 -1.12 -4.16
N GLU A 96 27.69 -1.85 -3.59
CA GLU A 96 27.06 -3.00 -4.26
C GLU A 96 25.54 -2.95 -4.09
N SER A 97 24.82 -2.85 -5.21
CA SER A 97 23.37 -2.96 -5.29
C SER A 97 22.94 -4.12 -6.21
N VAL A 98 21.74 -4.61 -5.99
CA VAL A 98 21.07 -5.58 -6.86
C VAL A 98 19.94 -4.86 -7.55
N VAL A 99 20.10 -4.59 -8.85
CA VAL A 99 19.05 -3.99 -9.67
C VAL A 99 18.21 -5.09 -10.30
N ILE A 100 16.91 -5.05 -10.09
CA ILE A 100 15.97 -6.03 -10.66
C ILE A 100 15.23 -5.36 -11.82
N GLU A 101 15.55 -5.87 -13.02
CA GLU A 101 14.92 -5.45 -14.25
C GLU A 101 13.49 -6.01 -14.37
N LYS A 102 12.62 -5.30 -15.12
CA LYS A 102 11.30 -5.82 -15.45
C LYS A 102 11.38 -7.09 -16.29
N ASP A 103 12.28 -7.12 -17.26
CA ASP A 103 12.55 -8.35 -18.04
C ASP A 103 13.15 -9.43 -17.14
N LEU A 104 12.52 -10.60 -17.15
CA LEU A 104 12.88 -11.71 -16.28
C LEU A 104 14.26 -12.30 -16.63
N SER A 105 14.67 -12.22 -17.89
CA SER A 105 15.97 -12.72 -18.35
C SER A 105 17.10 -11.76 -17.97
N ALA A 106 16.86 -10.46 -18.08
CA ALA A 106 17.78 -9.43 -17.63
C ALA A 106 18.00 -9.49 -16.10
N ALA A 107 16.91 -9.61 -15.33
CA ALA A 107 16.98 -9.82 -13.89
C ALA A 107 17.75 -11.09 -13.52
N ALA A 108 17.55 -12.19 -14.25
CA ALA A 108 18.27 -13.41 -14.04
C ALA A 108 19.78 -13.25 -14.30
N SER A 109 20.15 -12.50 -15.35
CA SER A 109 21.56 -12.20 -15.65
C SER A 109 22.22 -11.42 -14.52
N ALA A 110 21.53 -10.41 -13.96
CA ALA A 110 22.01 -9.62 -12.81
C ALA A 110 22.20 -10.45 -11.53
N LEU A 111 21.46 -11.54 -11.39
CA LEU A 111 21.51 -12.43 -10.22
C LEU A 111 22.53 -13.59 -10.37
N GLY A 112 23.20 -13.71 -11.52
CA GLY A 112 24.27 -14.68 -11.76
C GLY A 112 23.83 -16.13 -11.50
N ALA A 113 24.50 -16.81 -10.58
CA ALA A 113 24.26 -18.24 -10.28
C ALA A 113 22.83 -18.56 -9.83
N ASP A 114 22.07 -17.60 -9.32
CA ASP A 114 20.68 -17.77 -8.91
C ASP A 114 19.67 -17.33 -9.99
N GLY A 115 20.11 -16.79 -11.12
CA GLY A 115 19.24 -16.28 -12.17
C GLY A 115 18.23 -17.31 -12.67
N LYS A 116 18.69 -18.54 -13.00
CA LYS A 116 17.80 -19.64 -13.42
C LYS A 116 16.78 -20.02 -12.33
N ARG A 117 17.16 -19.91 -11.04
CA ARG A 117 16.27 -20.19 -9.91
C ARG A 117 15.23 -19.11 -9.76
N TRP A 118 15.61 -17.86 -9.96
CA TRP A 118 14.72 -16.71 -9.98
C TRP A 118 13.67 -16.84 -11.07
N GLN A 119 14.09 -17.11 -12.31
CA GLN A 119 13.18 -17.36 -13.42
C GLN A 119 12.21 -18.52 -13.12
N LYS A 120 12.72 -19.67 -12.68
CA LYS A 120 11.89 -20.84 -12.33
C LYS A 120 10.86 -20.53 -11.24
N LEU A 121 11.18 -19.63 -10.30
CA LEU A 121 10.28 -19.23 -9.26
C LEU A 121 9.17 -18.32 -9.78
N PHE A 122 9.50 -17.31 -10.57
CA PHE A 122 8.57 -16.23 -10.93
C PHE A 122 7.85 -16.46 -12.28
N ALA A 123 8.49 -17.04 -13.30
CA ALA A 123 7.93 -17.14 -14.64
C ALA A 123 6.50 -17.70 -14.70
N PRO A 124 6.15 -18.80 -14.01
CA PRO A 124 4.80 -19.37 -14.09
C PRO A 124 3.70 -18.42 -13.57
N PHE A 125 4.04 -17.55 -12.64
CA PHE A 125 3.11 -16.58 -12.07
C PHE A 125 3.10 -15.27 -12.87
N VAL A 126 4.24 -14.87 -13.43
CA VAL A 126 4.33 -13.71 -14.34
C VAL A 126 3.53 -13.94 -15.60
N GLU A 127 3.62 -15.13 -16.21
CA GLU A 127 2.83 -15.51 -17.39
C GLU A 127 1.32 -15.52 -17.12
N ASN A 128 0.91 -15.76 -15.87
CA ASN A 128 -0.50 -15.88 -15.46
C ASN A 128 -0.90 -14.82 -14.40
N TRP A 129 -0.25 -13.65 -14.40
CA TRP A 129 -0.42 -12.67 -13.35
C TRP A 129 -1.86 -12.14 -13.23
N GLN A 130 -2.60 -12.03 -14.35
CA GLN A 130 -3.99 -11.55 -14.34
C GLN A 130 -4.89 -12.54 -13.60
N ALA A 131 -4.77 -13.83 -13.92
CA ALA A 131 -5.49 -14.90 -13.22
C ALA A 131 -5.16 -14.94 -11.72
N LEU A 132 -3.89 -14.68 -11.38
CA LEU A 132 -3.47 -14.58 -9.99
C LEU A 132 -4.13 -13.38 -9.28
N MET A 133 -4.22 -12.22 -9.94
CA MET A 133 -4.88 -11.04 -9.39
C MET A 133 -6.38 -11.25 -9.22
N ASP A 134 -7.03 -11.94 -10.15
CA ASP A 134 -8.47 -12.26 -10.07
C ASP A 134 -8.82 -13.15 -8.85
N ASP A 135 -7.89 -13.98 -8.39
CA ASP A 135 -8.08 -14.80 -7.19
C ASP A 135 -7.65 -14.10 -5.89
N PHE A 136 -6.56 -13.31 -5.92
CA PHE A 136 -5.98 -12.75 -4.69
C PHE A 136 -6.42 -11.33 -4.36
N LEU A 137 -6.90 -10.55 -5.33
CA LEU A 137 -7.41 -9.19 -5.08
C LEU A 137 -8.93 -9.18 -4.82
N GLY A 138 -9.41 -10.11 -4.00
CA GLY A 138 -10.80 -10.19 -3.57
C GLY A 138 -10.97 -11.07 -2.35
N PRO A 139 -12.22 -11.29 -1.89
CA PRO A 139 -12.49 -12.36 -0.97
C PRO A 139 -12.11 -13.66 -1.69
N LEU A 140 -11.31 -14.50 -1.03
CA LEU A 140 -10.87 -15.75 -1.65
C LEU A 140 -12.09 -16.57 -2.09
N PRO A 141 -12.29 -16.78 -3.40
CA PRO A 141 -13.40 -17.58 -3.87
C PRO A 141 -13.18 -19.04 -3.46
N MET A 142 -14.24 -19.71 -3.06
CA MET A 142 -14.20 -21.13 -2.69
C MET A 142 -15.17 -21.91 -3.57
N PRO A 143 -14.70 -22.65 -4.56
CA PRO A 143 -13.29 -22.85 -4.97
C PRO A 143 -12.70 -21.62 -5.67
N PRO A 144 -11.36 -21.48 -5.68
CA PRO A 144 -10.69 -20.43 -6.47
C PRO A 144 -11.03 -20.56 -7.96
N LYS A 145 -11.05 -19.45 -8.69
CA LYS A 145 -11.29 -19.46 -10.15
C LYS A 145 -10.17 -20.22 -10.91
N HIS A 146 -8.95 -20.12 -10.38
CA HIS A 146 -7.75 -20.75 -10.95
C HIS A 146 -7.06 -21.68 -9.93
N PRO A 147 -7.68 -22.83 -9.56
CA PRO A 147 -7.30 -23.63 -8.39
C PRO A 147 -5.86 -24.16 -8.44
N LEU A 148 -5.36 -24.57 -9.60
CA LEU A 148 -3.98 -25.05 -9.72
C LEU A 148 -2.95 -23.93 -9.51
N LEU A 149 -3.19 -22.76 -10.09
CA LEU A 149 -2.32 -21.59 -9.95
C LEU A 149 -2.31 -21.08 -8.51
N THR A 150 -3.50 -20.94 -7.91
CA THR A 150 -3.69 -20.46 -6.54
C THR A 150 -3.06 -21.43 -5.52
N THR A 151 -3.27 -22.76 -5.69
CA THR A 151 -2.63 -23.76 -4.84
C THR A 151 -1.12 -23.70 -4.96
N ARG A 152 -0.57 -23.63 -6.19
CA ARG A 152 0.86 -23.53 -6.41
C ARG A 152 1.45 -22.27 -5.78
N PHE A 153 0.77 -21.13 -5.92
CA PHE A 153 1.17 -19.88 -5.26
C PHE A 153 1.13 -20.03 -3.73
N GLY A 154 0.04 -20.57 -3.19
CA GLY A 154 -0.15 -20.78 -1.75
C GLY A 154 0.92 -21.70 -1.12
N MET A 155 1.32 -22.78 -1.81
CA MET A 155 2.39 -23.67 -1.35
C MET A 155 3.75 -22.96 -1.24
N VAL A 156 4.04 -22.03 -2.13
CA VAL A 156 5.30 -21.26 -2.12
C VAL A 156 5.19 -20.04 -1.21
N GLY A 157 4.16 -19.22 -1.42
CA GLY A 157 3.95 -17.96 -0.70
C GLY A 157 3.54 -18.16 0.77
N GLY A 158 2.98 -19.32 1.13
CA GLY A 158 2.64 -19.68 2.50
C GLY A 158 3.86 -19.89 3.42
N LEU A 159 5.06 -20.05 2.84
CA LEU A 159 6.29 -20.18 3.61
C LEU A 159 6.73 -18.84 4.25
N PRO A 160 7.49 -18.87 5.36
CA PRO A 160 8.24 -17.71 5.80
C PRO A 160 9.17 -17.19 4.70
N ALA A 161 9.32 -15.87 4.58
CA ALA A 161 10.18 -15.28 3.54
C ALA A 161 11.64 -15.71 3.69
N THR A 162 12.15 -15.78 4.93
CA THR A 162 13.51 -16.25 5.20
C THR A 162 13.73 -17.71 4.80
N ALA A 163 12.75 -18.57 5.05
CA ALA A 163 12.82 -19.98 4.67
C ALA A 163 12.73 -20.14 3.14
N LEU A 164 11.80 -19.45 2.49
CA LEU A 164 11.64 -19.48 1.03
C LEU A 164 12.90 -19.00 0.31
N ALA A 165 13.46 -17.85 0.74
CA ALA A 165 14.68 -17.30 0.16
C ALA A 165 15.88 -18.27 0.29
N LYS A 166 16.07 -18.88 1.47
CA LYS A 166 17.14 -19.87 1.69
C LYS A 166 16.95 -21.16 0.90
N LEU A 167 15.70 -21.62 0.73
CA LEU A 167 15.35 -22.81 -0.03
C LEU A 167 15.58 -22.62 -1.54
N ARG A 168 15.24 -21.44 -2.06
CA ARG A 168 15.27 -21.18 -3.50
C ARG A 168 16.60 -20.63 -3.99
N PHE A 169 17.29 -19.81 -3.20
CA PHE A 169 18.48 -19.09 -3.62
C PHE A 169 19.71 -19.51 -2.83
N ARG A 170 20.86 -19.52 -3.48
CA ARG A 170 22.16 -19.83 -2.88
C ARG A 170 22.95 -18.57 -2.54
N GLY A 171 22.91 -17.58 -3.44
CA GLY A 171 23.64 -16.32 -3.30
C GLY A 171 22.91 -15.29 -2.44
N GLU A 172 23.66 -14.38 -1.89
CA GLU A 172 23.15 -13.31 -1.04
C GLU A 172 22.34 -12.29 -1.83
N ARG A 173 22.76 -11.97 -3.05
CA ARG A 173 22.06 -11.02 -3.95
C ARG A 173 20.58 -11.36 -4.15
N ALA A 174 20.29 -12.60 -4.54
CA ALA A 174 18.91 -13.03 -4.77
C ALA A 174 18.10 -13.12 -3.47
N ARG A 175 18.74 -13.57 -2.37
CA ARG A 175 18.10 -13.62 -1.06
C ARG A 175 17.75 -12.24 -0.54
N ALA A 176 18.64 -11.26 -0.70
CA ALA A 176 18.44 -9.89 -0.27
C ALA A 176 17.36 -9.18 -1.10
N ALA A 177 17.41 -9.29 -2.44
CA ALA A 177 16.37 -8.74 -3.31
C ALA A 177 14.98 -9.30 -2.97
N PHE A 178 14.87 -10.61 -2.73
CA PHE A 178 13.60 -11.23 -2.30
C PHE A 178 13.18 -10.76 -0.90
N GLY A 179 14.12 -10.66 0.03
CA GLY A 179 13.88 -10.16 1.39
C GLY A 179 13.36 -8.73 1.42
N GLY A 180 13.93 -7.85 0.59
CA GLY A 180 13.48 -6.46 0.45
C GLY A 180 12.02 -6.36 0.01
N MET A 181 11.60 -7.17 -0.97
CA MET A 181 10.19 -7.25 -1.36
C MET A 181 9.30 -7.79 -0.23
N ALA A 182 9.76 -8.81 0.48
CA ALA A 182 8.98 -9.42 1.56
C ALA A 182 8.82 -8.49 2.77
N ALA A 183 9.77 -7.58 3.01
CA ALA A 183 9.73 -6.61 4.10
C ALA A 183 8.60 -5.58 3.94
N HIS A 184 8.05 -5.36 2.74
CA HIS A 184 6.82 -4.58 2.54
C HIS A 184 5.62 -5.11 3.32
N SER A 185 5.68 -6.35 3.82
CA SER A 185 4.65 -6.89 4.71
C SER A 185 4.56 -6.19 6.06
N MET A 186 5.61 -5.46 6.48
CA MET A 186 5.77 -4.84 7.80
C MET A 186 5.67 -5.88 8.95
N MET A 187 6.08 -7.11 8.67
CA MET A 187 6.02 -8.25 9.61
C MET A 187 7.37 -8.97 9.70
N PRO A 188 7.64 -9.68 10.81
CA PRO A 188 8.83 -10.52 10.93
C PRO A 188 8.94 -11.49 9.75
N LEU A 189 10.07 -11.48 9.04
CA LEU A 189 10.27 -12.24 7.80
C LEU A 189 10.24 -13.76 7.99
N ASN A 190 10.25 -14.23 9.23
CA ASN A 190 10.13 -15.63 9.61
C ASN A 190 8.69 -16.07 9.95
N TRP A 191 7.69 -15.17 9.81
CA TRP A 191 6.29 -15.56 9.97
C TRP A 191 5.76 -16.26 8.72
N LEU A 192 4.79 -17.17 8.95
CA LEU A 192 4.10 -17.87 7.87
C LEU A 192 3.41 -16.86 6.93
N ALA A 193 3.38 -17.19 5.65
CA ALA A 193 2.80 -16.43 4.55
C ALA A 193 3.48 -15.08 4.23
N VAL A 194 4.53 -14.67 4.96
CA VAL A 194 5.29 -13.46 4.59
C VAL A 194 6.04 -13.64 3.27
N GLY A 195 6.40 -14.87 2.90
CA GLY A 195 6.91 -15.18 1.56
C GLY A 195 5.96 -14.80 0.42
N GLY A 196 4.65 -14.79 0.68
CA GLY A 196 3.63 -14.39 -0.29
C GLY A 196 3.73 -12.93 -0.72
N PHE A 197 4.18 -12.03 0.18
CA PHE A 197 4.43 -10.63 -0.17
C PHE A 197 5.60 -10.49 -1.14
N GLY A 198 6.72 -11.15 -0.85
CA GLY A 198 7.86 -11.18 -1.77
C GLY A 198 7.50 -11.78 -3.12
N MET A 199 6.71 -12.86 -3.13
CA MET A 199 6.21 -13.48 -4.35
C MET A 199 5.31 -12.53 -5.14
N MET A 200 4.30 -11.92 -4.49
CA MET A 200 3.34 -11.03 -5.15
C MET A 200 4.03 -9.81 -5.77
N LEU A 201 4.87 -9.12 -4.98
CA LEU A 201 5.61 -7.95 -5.46
C LEU A 201 6.62 -8.31 -6.54
N GLY A 202 7.29 -9.47 -6.46
CA GLY A 202 8.17 -9.97 -7.49
C GLY A 202 7.45 -10.30 -8.80
N VAL A 203 6.28 -10.96 -8.72
CA VAL A 203 5.42 -11.20 -9.90
C VAL A 203 5.03 -9.87 -10.55
N LEU A 204 4.58 -8.89 -9.77
CA LEU A 204 4.18 -7.59 -10.29
C LEU A 204 5.36 -6.78 -10.84
N ALA A 205 6.56 -6.89 -10.24
CA ALA A 205 7.76 -6.25 -10.76
C ALA A 205 8.05 -6.67 -12.20
N HIS A 206 7.92 -7.97 -12.50
CA HIS A 206 8.17 -8.51 -13.83
C HIS A 206 6.96 -8.38 -14.77
N ALA A 207 5.73 -8.49 -14.29
CA ALA A 207 4.52 -8.42 -15.11
C ALA A 207 4.18 -7.00 -15.54
N VAL A 208 4.01 -6.10 -14.58
CA VAL A 208 3.52 -4.73 -14.82
C VAL A 208 4.56 -3.66 -14.50
N GLY A 209 5.63 -4.00 -13.80
CA GLY A 209 6.59 -3.04 -13.26
C GLY A 209 6.10 -2.39 -11.97
N TRP A 210 6.88 -1.41 -11.47
CA TRP A 210 6.54 -0.63 -10.28
C TRP A 210 6.36 0.85 -10.65
N PRO A 211 5.19 1.22 -11.23
CA PRO A 211 4.93 2.57 -11.68
C PRO A 211 4.59 3.52 -10.55
N MET A 212 4.79 4.80 -10.82
CA MET A 212 4.29 5.93 -10.04
C MET A 212 3.34 6.79 -10.88
N ALA A 213 2.43 7.50 -10.25
CA ALA A 213 1.56 8.45 -10.94
C ALA A 213 2.34 9.73 -11.25
N LYS A 214 2.30 10.21 -12.51
CA LYS A 214 2.96 11.44 -12.94
C LYS A 214 2.41 12.64 -12.16
N GLY A 215 3.28 13.41 -11.53
CA GLY A 215 2.91 14.59 -10.75
C GLY A 215 2.36 14.28 -9.35
N GLY A 216 2.37 13.02 -8.89
CA GLY A 216 1.95 12.65 -7.55
C GLY A 216 0.86 11.59 -7.49
N SER A 217 0.87 10.81 -6.44
CA SER A 217 -0.14 9.78 -6.17
C SER A 217 -1.56 10.36 -6.06
N GLN A 218 -1.69 11.64 -5.70
CA GLN A 218 -2.93 12.41 -5.70
C GLN A 218 -3.68 12.32 -7.05
N LYS A 219 -2.94 12.19 -8.16
CA LYS A 219 -3.53 12.06 -9.52
C LYS A 219 -4.41 10.82 -9.67
N ILE A 220 -4.17 9.77 -8.88
CA ILE A 220 -5.04 8.58 -8.84
C ILE A 220 -6.41 8.97 -8.27
N ALA A 221 -6.43 9.64 -7.11
CA ALA A 221 -7.67 10.06 -6.48
C ALA A 221 -8.41 11.12 -7.31
N GLU A 222 -7.69 12.07 -7.91
CA GLU A 222 -8.26 13.09 -8.79
C GLU A 222 -8.95 12.46 -10.01
N ALA A 223 -8.31 11.48 -10.66
CA ALA A 223 -8.89 10.79 -11.80
C ALA A 223 -10.14 9.97 -11.42
N LEU A 224 -10.08 9.26 -10.26
CA LEU A 224 -11.24 8.52 -9.74
C LEU A 224 -12.40 9.47 -9.41
N ALA A 225 -12.12 10.59 -8.74
CA ALA A 225 -13.13 11.58 -8.39
C ALA A 225 -13.73 12.27 -9.61
N ALA A 226 -12.92 12.59 -10.62
CA ALA A 226 -13.41 13.17 -11.87
C ALA A 226 -14.35 12.21 -12.60
N TYR A 227 -14.00 10.92 -12.67
CA TYR A 227 -14.84 9.90 -13.25
C TYR A 227 -16.14 9.69 -12.44
N LEU A 228 -16.06 9.69 -11.10
CA LEU A 228 -17.25 9.61 -10.25
C LEU A 228 -18.21 10.76 -10.51
N ARG A 229 -17.70 11.99 -10.63
CA ARG A 229 -18.53 13.18 -10.94
C ARG A 229 -19.18 13.08 -12.33
N GLU A 230 -18.48 12.54 -13.33
CA GLU A 230 -19.08 12.29 -14.67
C GLU A 230 -20.24 11.28 -14.58
N LEU A 231 -20.17 10.31 -13.66
CA LEU A 231 -21.26 9.37 -13.39
C LEU A 231 -22.39 9.97 -12.54
N GLY A 232 -22.30 11.24 -12.14
CA GLY A 232 -23.29 11.93 -11.32
C GLY A 232 -23.11 11.78 -9.81
N GLY A 233 -22.00 11.21 -9.33
CA GLY A 233 -21.70 11.11 -7.91
C GLY A 233 -21.23 12.44 -7.31
N GLU A 234 -21.59 12.68 -6.05
CA GLU A 234 -21.23 13.88 -5.29
C GLU A 234 -20.09 13.60 -4.30
N ILE A 235 -19.16 14.55 -4.13
CA ILE A 235 -18.08 14.50 -3.15
C ILE A 235 -18.07 15.81 -2.38
N ARG A 236 -18.06 15.72 -1.03
CA ARG A 236 -17.88 16.84 -0.11
C ARG A 236 -16.64 16.61 0.73
N THR A 237 -15.81 17.62 0.84
CA THR A 237 -14.58 17.64 1.66
C THR A 237 -14.74 18.53 2.87
N GLY A 238 -13.84 18.39 3.86
CA GLY A 238 -13.94 19.15 5.12
C GLY A 238 -15.03 18.63 6.06
N GLU A 239 -15.67 17.50 5.74
CA GLU A 239 -16.76 16.91 6.53
C GLU A 239 -16.28 15.67 7.29
N MET A 240 -15.71 15.88 8.49
CA MET A 240 -15.30 14.79 9.38
C MET A 240 -16.53 14.23 10.09
N ILE A 241 -16.89 13.00 9.75
CA ILE A 241 -18.04 12.30 10.34
C ILE A 241 -17.60 11.59 11.62
N SER A 242 -18.25 11.90 12.72
CA SER A 242 -18.04 11.29 14.04
C SER A 242 -19.24 10.49 14.54
N SER A 243 -20.42 10.69 13.94
CA SER A 243 -21.67 10.03 14.30
C SER A 243 -22.56 9.79 13.08
N LEU A 244 -23.42 8.77 13.14
CA LEU A 244 -24.39 8.45 12.08
C LEU A 244 -25.49 9.50 11.95
N GLU A 245 -25.76 10.27 13.01
CA GLU A 245 -26.75 11.35 13.04
C GLU A 245 -26.37 12.54 12.15
N GLU A 246 -25.06 12.70 11.85
CA GLU A 246 -24.56 13.76 10.95
C GLU A 246 -24.84 13.46 9.47
N LEU A 247 -25.18 12.20 9.17
CA LEU A 247 -25.33 11.77 7.77
C LEU A 247 -26.70 12.18 7.21
N PRO A 248 -26.76 12.65 5.96
CA PRO A 248 -28.00 12.76 5.21
C PRO A 248 -28.75 11.42 5.16
N ARG A 249 -30.03 11.47 4.74
CA ARG A 249 -30.80 10.23 4.54
C ARG A 249 -30.22 9.40 3.41
N ALA A 250 -30.02 8.11 3.65
CA ALA A 250 -29.54 7.14 2.66
C ALA A 250 -30.10 5.74 2.95
N ARG A 251 -30.09 4.86 1.96
CA ARG A 251 -30.43 3.43 2.07
C ARG A 251 -29.26 2.61 2.59
N ALA A 252 -28.02 3.02 2.25
CA ALA A 252 -26.78 2.36 2.64
C ALA A 252 -25.72 3.35 3.10
N VAL A 253 -24.86 2.91 4.04
CA VAL A 253 -23.66 3.63 4.50
C VAL A 253 -22.44 2.71 4.36
N LEU A 254 -21.39 3.18 3.70
CA LEU A 254 -20.13 2.45 3.53
C LEU A 254 -19.01 3.18 4.27
N PHE A 255 -18.29 2.45 5.12
CA PHE A 255 -17.17 2.96 5.89
C PHE A 255 -15.85 2.67 5.14
N ASP A 256 -15.24 3.68 4.50
CA ASP A 256 -13.83 3.64 4.08
C ASP A 256 -12.94 4.11 5.24
N THR A 257 -13.20 3.57 6.42
CA THR A 257 -12.51 3.86 7.67
C THR A 257 -11.97 2.59 8.32
N SER A 258 -11.01 2.74 9.23
CA SER A 258 -10.51 1.63 10.01
C SER A 258 -11.61 1.04 10.93
N PRO A 259 -11.45 -0.19 11.45
CA PRO A 259 -12.34 -0.74 12.47
C PRO A 259 -12.50 0.18 13.69
N LYS A 260 -11.44 0.93 14.07
CA LYS A 260 -11.50 1.97 15.11
C LYS A 260 -12.48 3.09 14.70
N GLY A 261 -12.41 3.55 13.44
CA GLY A 261 -13.34 4.55 12.91
C GLY A 261 -14.79 4.07 12.88
N VAL A 262 -15.04 2.82 12.47
CA VAL A 262 -16.38 2.22 12.52
C VAL A 262 -16.92 2.21 13.96
N LEU A 263 -16.10 1.85 14.94
CA LEU A 263 -16.49 1.87 16.36
C LEU A 263 -16.78 3.29 16.86
N THR A 264 -16.05 4.30 16.39
CA THR A 264 -16.29 5.69 16.76
C THR A 264 -17.62 6.19 16.20
N ILE A 265 -17.90 5.92 14.91
CA ILE A 265 -19.07 6.48 14.21
C ILE A 265 -20.35 5.73 14.55
N ALA A 266 -20.27 4.41 14.74
CA ALA A 266 -21.43 3.53 14.82
C ALA A 266 -21.42 2.56 16.01
N GLY A 267 -20.52 2.74 16.99
CA GLY A 267 -20.27 1.76 18.05
C GLY A 267 -21.49 1.34 18.83
N ASP A 268 -22.38 2.26 19.15
CA ASP A 268 -23.61 2.02 19.93
C ASP A 268 -24.68 1.27 19.15
N ARG A 269 -24.59 1.21 17.83
CA ARG A 269 -25.52 0.51 16.93
C ARG A 269 -25.07 -0.90 16.60
N LEU A 270 -23.85 -1.29 17.00
CA LEU A 270 -23.26 -2.60 16.66
C LEU A 270 -23.64 -3.66 17.70
N PRO A 271 -23.94 -4.91 17.26
CA PRO A 271 -24.04 -6.04 18.18
C PRO A 271 -22.75 -6.20 19.00
N GLY A 272 -22.85 -6.45 20.30
CA GLY A 272 -21.71 -6.51 21.21
C GLY A 272 -20.63 -7.51 20.80
N GLY A 273 -21.00 -8.63 20.18
CA GLY A 273 -20.05 -9.62 19.63
C GLY A 273 -19.22 -9.10 18.45
N TYR A 274 -19.85 -8.34 17.55
CA TYR A 274 -19.17 -7.72 16.41
C TYR A 274 -18.28 -6.57 16.87
N ALA A 275 -18.79 -5.67 17.70
CA ALA A 275 -18.02 -4.58 18.28
C ALA A 275 -16.78 -5.07 19.03
N ARG A 276 -16.87 -6.22 19.75
CA ARG A 276 -15.72 -6.87 20.39
C ARG A 276 -14.68 -7.33 19.38
N GLN A 277 -15.09 -7.89 18.25
CA GLN A 277 -14.17 -8.30 17.19
C GLN A 277 -13.43 -7.10 16.60
N LEU A 278 -14.14 -5.99 16.32
CA LEU A 278 -13.51 -4.76 15.84
C LEU A 278 -12.54 -4.16 16.86
N ARG A 279 -12.84 -4.16 18.16
CA ARG A 279 -11.89 -3.75 19.22
C ARG A 279 -10.65 -4.62 19.28
N ASN A 280 -10.78 -5.91 18.96
CA ASN A 280 -9.69 -6.87 18.96
C ASN A 280 -8.94 -6.95 17.63
N TYR A 281 -9.33 -6.15 16.63
CA TYR A 281 -8.63 -6.05 15.36
C TYR A 281 -7.17 -5.64 15.58
N LYS A 282 -6.24 -6.32 14.94
CA LYS A 282 -4.80 -6.09 15.16
C LYS A 282 -4.24 -5.17 14.10
N TYR A 283 -3.65 -4.10 14.54
CA TYR A 283 -2.85 -3.22 13.70
C TYR A 283 -1.38 -3.66 13.74
N GLY A 284 -0.64 -3.34 12.70
CA GLY A 284 0.75 -3.73 12.51
C GLY A 284 1.75 -2.76 13.15
N ALA A 285 2.99 -2.87 12.71
CA ALA A 285 4.04 -1.89 12.99
C ALA A 285 3.65 -0.51 12.45
N GLY A 286 4.14 0.55 13.08
CA GLY A 286 4.06 1.90 12.56
C GLY A 286 5.20 2.20 11.59
N VAL A 287 5.18 3.39 11.01
CA VAL A 287 6.29 3.92 10.21
C VAL A 287 6.75 5.29 10.72
N CYS A 288 8.05 5.54 10.67
CA CYS A 288 8.58 6.89 10.66
C CYS A 288 8.96 7.23 9.22
N LYS A 289 8.34 8.27 8.67
CA LYS A 289 8.50 8.68 7.28
C LYS A 289 9.25 10.00 7.20
N VAL A 290 10.11 10.14 6.21
CA VAL A 290 10.84 11.37 5.91
C VAL A 290 10.72 11.72 4.44
N ASP A 291 10.50 13.00 4.15
CA ASP A 291 10.51 13.60 2.82
C ASP A 291 11.67 14.59 2.73
N TRP A 292 12.36 14.61 1.62
CA TRP A 292 13.46 15.54 1.37
C TRP A 292 13.30 16.30 0.06
N ALA A 293 13.56 17.62 0.11
CA ALA A 293 13.97 18.40 -1.03
C ALA A 293 15.49 18.30 -1.14
N LEU A 294 16.01 17.99 -2.32
CA LEU A 294 17.42 17.74 -2.56
C LEU A 294 17.94 18.69 -3.66
N SER A 295 19.19 19.17 -3.51
CA SER A 295 19.88 19.98 -4.54
C SER A 295 20.36 19.13 -5.72
N GLU A 296 20.64 17.85 -5.49
CA GLU A 296 21.18 16.90 -6.47
C GLU A 296 20.58 15.51 -6.25
N PRO A 297 20.71 14.58 -7.22
CA PRO A 297 20.34 13.19 -7.02
C PRO A 297 21.14 12.55 -5.88
N ILE A 298 20.54 11.60 -5.18
CA ILE A 298 21.21 10.83 -4.11
C ILE A 298 22.55 10.27 -4.64
N PRO A 299 23.69 10.58 -3.95
CA PRO A 299 25.03 10.21 -4.42
C PRO A 299 25.39 8.76 -4.08
N TRP A 300 24.67 7.80 -4.67
CA TRP A 300 24.91 6.37 -4.44
C TRP A 300 26.33 5.97 -4.83
N LEU A 301 26.98 5.17 -4.00
CA LEU A 301 28.28 4.55 -4.30
C LEU A 301 28.21 3.62 -5.53
N ASP A 302 27.10 2.89 -5.66
CA ASP A 302 26.78 2.13 -6.86
C ASP A 302 25.83 2.94 -7.74
N ALA A 303 26.34 3.45 -8.86
CA ALA A 303 25.59 4.33 -9.77
C ALA A 303 24.34 3.65 -10.36
N ASP A 304 24.34 2.32 -10.51
CA ASP A 304 23.20 1.54 -11.05
C ASP A 304 21.97 1.63 -10.14
N THR A 305 22.12 2.00 -8.86
CA THR A 305 21.00 2.23 -7.93
C THR A 305 20.06 3.34 -8.42
N ARG A 306 20.56 4.32 -9.19
CA ARG A 306 19.76 5.40 -9.79
C ARG A 306 18.80 4.92 -10.90
N ARG A 307 18.95 3.70 -11.39
CA ARG A 307 18.09 3.13 -12.44
C ARG A 307 16.69 2.75 -11.93
N ALA A 308 16.52 2.69 -10.62
CA ALA A 308 15.26 2.34 -9.98
C ALA A 308 14.68 3.54 -9.20
N ALA A 309 13.35 3.73 -9.27
CA ALA A 309 12.68 4.68 -8.40
C ALA A 309 12.64 4.18 -6.95
N THR A 310 12.34 2.91 -6.75
CA THR A 310 12.31 2.28 -5.43
C THR A 310 13.66 1.66 -5.09
N VAL A 311 14.18 1.99 -3.92
CA VAL A 311 15.42 1.42 -3.38
C VAL A 311 15.17 0.83 -1.99
N HIS A 312 15.44 -0.45 -1.84
CA HIS A 312 15.46 -1.11 -0.54
C HIS A 312 16.85 -0.95 0.07
N VAL A 313 16.99 -0.13 1.11
CA VAL A 313 18.22 0.04 1.87
C VAL A 313 18.14 -0.86 3.09
N GLY A 314 18.55 -2.12 2.91
CA GLY A 314 18.29 -3.17 3.90
C GLY A 314 19.45 -4.13 4.18
N GLY A 315 20.50 -4.07 3.35
CA GLY A 315 21.63 -5.01 3.49
C GLY A 315 21.22 -6.45 3.20
N THR A 316 21.73 -7.39 3.98
CA THR A 316 21.47 -8.82 3.81
C THR A 316 20.06 -9.23 4.26
N LEU A 317 19.60 -10.41 3.81
CA LEU A 317 18.35 -11.00 4.31
C LEU A 317 18.33 -11.14 5.86
N ALA A 318 19.49 -11.43 6.47
CA ALA A 318 19.58 -11.58 7.92
C ALA A 318 19.40 -10.24 8.65
N GLN A 319 19.98 -9.17 8.12
CA GLN A 319 19.83 -7.81 8.67
C GLN A 319 18.39 -7.33 8.58
N MET A 320 17.73 -7.51 7.44
CA MET A 320 16.32 -7.19 7.29
C MET A 320 15.43 -8.01 8.24
N ALA A 321 15.68 -9.31 8.37
CA ALA A 321 14.92 -10.16 9.28
C ALA A 321 15.09 -9.74 10.75
N GLU A 322 16.27 -9.27 11.15
CA GLU A 322 16.51 -8.69 12.46
C GLU A 322 15.78 -7.37 12.64
N SER A 323 15.86 -6.47 11.65
CA SER A 323 15.15 -5.20 11.68
C SER A 323 13.66 -5.39 11.91
N GLU A 324 13.00 -6.21 11.09
CA GLU A 324 11.57 -6.47 11.22
C GLU A 324 11.21 -7.14 12.55
N ARG A 325 12.05 -8.06 13.04
CA ARG A 325 11.85 -8.71 14.32
C ARG A 325 11.97 -7.72 15.49
N ALA A 326 12.96 -6.83 15.46
CA ALA A 326 13.19 -5.84 16.51
C ALA A 326 11.97 -4.92 16.69
N VAL A 327 11.39 -4.43 15.60
CA VAL A 327 10.18 -3.59 15.61
C VAL A 327 9.01 -4.28 16.34
N TRP A 328 8.77 -5.56 16.05
CA TRP A 328 7.71 -6.33 16.71
C TRP A 328 8.00 -6.69 18.17
N GLN A 329 9.26 -6.51 18.61
CA GLN A 329 9.68 -6.59 20.01
C GLN A 329 9.69 -5.24 20.73
N GLY A 330 9.15 -4.18 20.09
CA GLY A 330 9.12 -2.83 20.64
C GLY A 330 10.46 -2.10 20.60
N ARG A 331 11.40 -2.53 19.74
CA ARG A 331 12.74 -1.95 19.60
C ARG A 331 13.00 -1.53 18.15
N LEU A 332 13.97 -0.65 17.96
CA LEU A 332 14.56 -0.36 16.66
C LEU A 332 15.87 -1.11 16.47
N ALA A 333 16.15 -1.55 15.26
CA ALA A 333 17.46 -2.04 14.90
C ALA A 333 18.43 -0.87 14.73
N GLU A 334 19.71 -1.09 15.00
CA GLU A 334 20.77 -0.10 14.76
C GLU A 334 20.82 0.32 13.28
N HIS A 335 20.55 -0.62 12.38
CA HIS A 335 20.43 -0.39 10.93
C HIS A 335 19.07 -0.91 10.47
N PRO A 336 18.03 -0.07 10.52
CA PRO A 336 16.70 -0.48 10.12
C PRO A 336 16.63 -0.73 8.61
N TYR A 337 15.71 -1.60 8.20
CA TYR A 337 15.29 -1.66 6.82
C TYR A 337 14.61 -0.35 6.45
N VAL A 338 15.12 0.30 5.41
CA VAL A 338 14.58 1.57 4.89
C VAL A 338 14.07 1.33 3.48
N LEU A 339 12.80 1.67 3.25
CA LEU A 339 12.24 1.77 1.91
C LEU A 339 12.34 3.21 1.45
N LEU A 340 13.02 3.43 0.31
CA LEU A 340 13.28 4.74 -0.24
C LEU A 340 12.71 4.84 -1.66
N VAL A 341 12.19 6.00 -2.02
CA VAL A 341 11.77 6.33 -3.40
C VAL A 341 12.37 7.67 -3.83
N GLN A 342 12.97 7.68 -5.02
CA GLN A 342 13.61 8.84 -5.65
C GLN A 342 12.82 9.26 -6.91
N HIS A 343 11.66 9.88 -6.68
CA HIS A 343 10.62 10.11 -7.70
C HIS A 343 11.09 10.95 -8.87
N SER A 344 11.73 12.09 -8.57
CA SER A 344 12.05 13.13 -9.55
C SER A 344 13.09 12.71 -10.58
N LEU A 345 13.83 11.62 -10.35
CA LEU A 345 14.70 11.04 -11.37
C LEU A 345 13.93 10.56 -12.62
N PHE A 346 12.63 10.29 -12.47
CA PHE A 346 11.77 9.74 -13.54
C PHE A 346 10.54 10.62 -13.79
N ASP A 347 10.18 11.47 -12.85
CA ASP A 347 9.04 12.39 -12.91
C ASP A 347 9.49 13.82 -12.60
N GLY A 348 10.07 14.48 -13.58
CA GLY A 348 10.70 15.80 -13.42
C GLY A 348 9.74 16.93 -13.02
N VAL A 349 8.41 16.70 -13.00
CA VAL A 349 7.46 17.71 -12.51
C VAL A 349 7.31 17.72 -10.98
N ARG A 350 8.08 16.88 -10.27
CA ARG A 350 8.03 16.76 -8.82
C ARG A 350 8.89 17.78 -8.06
N ALA A 351 9.84 18.40 -8.73
CA ALA A 351 10.76 19.38 -8.15
C ALA A 351 11.04 20.48 -9.18
N PRO A 352 11.53 21.66 -8.75
CA PRO A 352 12.08 22.66 -9.66
C PRO A 352 13.25 22.10 -10.48
N ASP A 353 13.57 22.78 -11.59
CA ASP A 353 14.65 22.37 -12.50
C ASP A 353 15.97 22.11 -11.74
N ASP A 354 16.64 21.03 -12.12
CA ASP A 354 17.91 20.55 -11.52
C ASP A 354 17.84 20.19 -10.02
N GLN A 355 16.64 20.15 -9.42
CA GLN A 355 16.43 19.73 -8.04
C GLN A 355 15.63 18.42 -7.97
N HIS A 356 15.64 17.80 -6.77
CA HIS A 356 15.08 16.45 -6.63
C HIS A 356 14.23 16.29 -5.39
N THR A 357 13.28 15.36 -5.45
CA THR A 357 12.55 14.84 -4.30
C THR A 357 12.95 13.41 -4.00
N ALA A 358 13.01 13.09 -2.74
CA ALA A 358 13.03 11.71 -2.27
C ALA A 358 12.16 11.58 -1.02
N TRP A 359 11.63 10.40 -0.77
CA TRP A 359 11.12 10.06 0.54
C TRP A 359 11.58 8.67 0.96
N ALA A 360 11.59 8.45 2.25
CA ALA A 360 11.80 7.12 2.81
C ALA A 360 10.99 6.91 4.07
N TYR A 361 10.82 5.65 4.45
CA TYR A 361 10.39 5.29 5.78
C TYR A 361 11.15 4.04 6.28
N CYS A 362 11.20 3.91 7.59
CA CYS A 362 11.49 2.65 8.24
C CYS A 362 10.32 2.22 9.11
N HIS A 363 10.24 0.94 9.40
CA HIS A 363 9.25 0.41 10.33
C HIS A 363 9.67 0.75 11.77
N THR A 364 8.66 1.14 12.58
CA THR A 364 8.83 1.48 13.99
C THR A 364 7.82 0.71 14.84
N PRO A 365 8.02 0.58 16.14
CA PRO A 365 6.98 0.04 17.01
C PRO A 365 5.66 0.77 16.85
N HIS A 366 4.56 0.04 16.98
CA HIS A 366 3.21 0.56 16.90
C HIS A 366 3.02 1.77 17.83
N GLY A 367 2.54 2.88 17.29
CA GLY A 367 2.28 4.12 18.04
C GLY A 367 3.55 4.88 18.49
N SER A 368 4.73 4.55 17.96
CA SER A 368 5.97 5.24 18.31
C SER A 368 5.87 6.75 18.09
N VAL A 369 6.31 7.50 19.09
CA VAL A 369 6.44 8.97 19.06
C VAL A 369 7.86 9.42 18.72
N GLU A 370 8.78 8.47 18.54
CA GLU A 370 10.19 8.73 18.32
C GLU A 370 10.45 9.17 16.89
N ASP A 371 11.11 10.32 16.72
CA ASP A 371 11.64 10.76 15.42
C ASP A 371 12.98 10.07 15.15
N VAL A 372 12.94 9.13 14.23
CA VAL A 372 14.12 8.36 13.80
C VAL A 372 14.64 8.81 12.43
N SER A 373 14.28 10.00 11.98
CA SER A 373 14.74 10.53 10.70
C SER A 373 16.27 10.55 10.58
N GLY A 374 16.97 10.91 11.65
CA GLY A 374 18.43 10.87 11.69
C GLY A 374 19.04 9.47 11.53
N LEU A 375 18.32 8.42 12.02
CA LEU A 375 18.73 7.03 11.84
C LEU A 375 18.50 6.56 10.40
N ILE A 376 17.38 6.96 9.78
CA ILE A 376 17.10 6.71 8.36
C ILE A 376 18.20 7.34 7.49
N GLU A 377 18.55 8.62 7.74
CA GLU A 377 19.63 9.31 7.01
C GLU A 377 21.00 8.65 7.21
N ALA A 378 21.31 8.22 8.43
CA ALA A 378 22.54 7.50 8.72
C ALA A 378 22.61 6.15 7.99
N THR A 379 21.47 5.45 7.90
CA THR A 379 21.38 4.18 7.17
C THR A 379 21.59 4.40 5.66
N ILE A 380 20.97 5.43 5.06
CA ILE A 380 21.17 5.79 3.65
C ILE A 380 22.63 6.21 3.39
N ALA A 381 23.22 7.03 4.25
CA ALA A 381 24.58 7.55 4.10
C ALA A 381 25.68 6.46 4.05
N ARG A 382 25.42 5.26 4.57
CA ARG A 382 26.33 4.11 4.41
C ARG A 382 26.49 3.67 2.95
N TYR A 383 25.45 3.84 2.12
CA TYR A 383 25.42 3.45 0.72
C TYR A 383 25.53 4.64 -0.22
N ALA A 384 25.33 5.85 0.32
CA ALA A 384 25.39 7.13 -0.38
C ALA A 384 26.10 8.19 0.51
N PRO A 385 27.43 8.09 0.73
CA PRO A 385 28.17 9.13 1.43
C PRO A 385 27.95 10.49 0.77
N GLY A 386 27.72 11.55 1.56
CA GLY A 386 27.33 12.87 1.03
C GLY A 386 25.81 13.06 0.87
N PHE A 387 24.98 12.05 1.17
CA PHE A 387 23.52 12.20 1.10
C PHE A 387 23.01 13.40 1.92
N ARG A 388 23.57 13.63 3.11
CA ARG A 388 23.18 14.74 3.97
C ARG A 388 23.55 16.09 3.39
N ASP A 389 24.60 16.15 2.59
CA ASP A 389 25.11 17.40 2.01
C ASP A 389 24.22 17.93 0.89
N VAL A 390 23.42 17.07 0.27
CA VAL A 390 22.47 17.43 -0.79
C VAL A 390 21.05 17.75 -0.26
N ILE A 391 20.80 17.66 1.04
CA ILE A 391 19.50 17.95 1.64
C ILE A 391 19.30 19.47 1.76
N LEU A 392 18.32 20.01 1.04
CA LEU A 392 17.89 21.42 1.14
C LEU A 392 16.89 21.62 2.29
N ALA A 393 15.93 20.71 2.42
CA ALA A 393 14.94 20.69 3.49
C ALA A 393 14.40 19.28 3.71
N LYS A 394 13.86 19.03 4.90
CA LYS A 394 13.19 17.77 5.22
C LYS A 394 11.91 17.99 6.02
N HIS A 395 11.01 17.04 5.88
CA HIS A 395 9.81 16.90 6.69
C HIS A 395 9.75 15.46 7.20
N ALA A 396 9.57 15.27 8.51
CA ALA A 396 9.48 13.94 9.12
C ALA A 396 8.15 13.77 9.86
N GLN A 397 7.62 12.56 9.85
CA GLN A 397 6.42 12.18 10.59
C GLN A 397 6.68 10.87 11.34
N THR A 398 6.47 10.87 12.64
CA THR A 398 6.49 9.68 13.49
C THR A 398 5.24 8.84 13.30
N ALA A 399 5.22 7.60 13.79
CA ALA A 399 4.05 6.74 13.71
C ALA A 399 2.80 7.38 14.37
N ALA A 400 2.96 8.05 15.49
CA ALA A 400 1.86 8.78 16.16
C ALA A 400 1.38 9.98 15.33
N GLN A 401 2.29 10.71 14.67
CA GLN A 401 1.92 11.81 13.80
C GLN A 401 1.23 11.34 12.51
N MET A 402 1.60 10.16 12.00
CA MET A 402 0.89 9.52 10.87
C MET A 402 -0.57 9.23 11.23
N GLU A 403 -0.87 8.73 12.44
CA GLU A 403 -2.25 8.55 12.92
C GLU A 403 -2.99 9.89 13.08
N THR A 404 -2.33 10.91 13.59
CA THR A 404 -2.91 12.27 13.71
C THR A 404 -3.24 12.84 12.32
N TYR A 405 -2.36 12.62 11.34
CA TYR A 405 -2.60 13.02 9.97
C TYR A 405 -3.77 12.26 9.34
N ASN A 406 -3.84 10.94 9.50
CA ASN A 406 -4.92 10.10 8.99
C ASN A 406 -5.36 9.10 10.07
N PRO A 407 -6.56 9.29 10.68
CA PRO A 407 -7.05 8.41 11.76
C PRO A 407 -7.17 6.92 11.38
N ASN A 408 -7.08 6.59 10.09
CA ASN A 408 -7.07 5.21 9.63
C ASN A 408 -5.69 4.55 9.75
N TYR A 409 -4.62 5.32 9.97
CA TYR A 409 -3.26 4.81 10.22
C TYR A 409 -3.04 4.56 11.71
N VAL A 410 -3.88 3.73 12.30
CA VAL A 410 -3.86 3.45 13.75
C VAL A 410 -2.48 2.97 14.19
N GLY A 411 -1.85 3.71 15.11
CA GLY A 411 -0.48 3.46 15.55
C GLY A 411 0.60 3.64 14.47
N GLY A 412 0.27 4.35 13.37
CA GLY A 412 1.14 4.53 12.22
C GLY A 412 1.16 3.35 11.24
N ASP A 413 0.26 2.37 11.39
CA ASP A 413 0.10 1.25 10.46
C ASP A 413 -0.52 1.73 9.13
N ILE A 414 0.29 1.79 8.10
CA ILE A 414 -0.11 2.22 6.75
C ILE A 414 -0.76 1.11 5.91
N ASN A 415 -0.79 -0.14 6.40
CA ASN A 415 -1.39 -1.29 5.72
C ASN A 415 -2.88 -1.51 6.09
N GLY A 416 -3.42 -0.75 7.06
CA GLY A 416 -4.81 -0.90 7.50
C GLY A 416 -5.05 -2.19 8.28
N GLY A 417 -4.05 -2.66 9.02
CA GLY A 417 -4.07 -3.82 9.88
C GLY A 417 -3.03 -4.88 9.51
N VAL A 418 -2.63 -5.67 10.51
CA VAL A 418 -1.64 -6.73 10.31
C VAL A 418 -2.09 -7.72 9.25
N GLN A 419 -1.19 -8.06 8.34
CA GLN A 419 -1.48 -8.92 7.19
C GLN A 419 -1.06 -10.39 7.42
N ASN A 420 -1.10 -10.86 8.68
CA ASN A 420 -0.76 -12.22 9.01
C ASN A 420 -1.84 -13.22 8.53
N LEU A 421 -1.46 -14.48 8.47
CA LEU A 421 -2.32 -15.55 7.95
C LEU A 421 -3.70 -15.60 8.65
N ARG A 422 -3.74 -15.39 9.98
CA ARG A 422 -5.01 -15.38 10.73
C ARG A 422 -5.92 -14.26 10.24
N GLN A 423 -5.43 -13.01 10.25
CA GLN A 423 -6.24 -11.83 9.92
C GLN A 423 -6.56 -11.74 8.43
N PHE A 424 -5.75 -12.38 7.58
CA PHE A 424 -6.08 -12.54 6.17
C PHE A 424 -7.44 -13.20 5.94
N PHE A 425 -7.81 -14.17 6.79
CA PHE A 425 -9.11 -14.86 6.70
C PHE A 425 -10.20 -14.28 7.62
N THR A 426 -9.83 -13.47 8.63
CA THR A 426 -10.77 -13.05 9.67
C THR A 426 -11.08 -11.56 9.66
N ARG A 427 -10.56 -10.81 8.69
CA ARG A 427 -10.75 -9.36 8.61
C ARG A 427 -12.10 -8.94 8.05
N PRO A 428 -12.70 -7.84 8.55
CA PRO A 428 -12.39 -7.17 9.81
C PRO A 428 -12.92 -7.93 11.01
N ALA A 429 -13.84 -8.86 10.79
CA ALA A 429 -14.47 -9.74 11.75
C ALA A 429 -14.85 -11.07 11.08
N ILE A 430 -14.96 -12.13 11.87
CA ILE A 430 -15.37 -13.46 11.38
C ILE A 430 -16.86 -13.42 11.07
N GLN A 431 -17.20 -13.45 9.78
CA GLN A 431 -18.57 -13.50 9.29
C GLN A 431 -18.63 -13.99 7.84
N TRP A 432 -19.80 -14.43 7.41
CA TRP A 432 -19.99 -14.99 6.06
C TRP A 432 -19.71 -13.96 4.95
N ASN A 433 -20.20 -12.74 5.10
CA ASN A 433 -19.88 -11.64 4.20
C ASN A 433 -19.05 -10.59 4.94
N PRO A 434 -17.75 -10.46 4.65
CA PRO A 434 -16.85 -9.60 5.39
C PRO A 434 -17.09 -8.10 5.17
N TYR A 435 -17.91 -7.73 4.20
CA TYR A 435 -18.20 -6.31 3.89
C TYR A 435 -19.42 -5.79 4.63
N ARG A 436 -20.37 -6.64 5.06
CA ARG A 436 -21.53 -6.18 5.82
C ARG A 436 -21.15 -5.81 7.25
N VAL A 437 -21.71 -4.73 7.75
CA VAL A 437 -21.64 -4.34 9.16
C VAL A 437 -22.99 -4.61 9.79
N PRO A 438 -23.09 -5.57 10.73
CA PRO A 438 -24.35 -5.87 11.38
C PRO A 438 -24.71 -4.79 12.41
N GLY A 439 -26.00 -4.51 12.57
CA GLY A 439 -26.48 -3.51 13.53
C GLY A 439 -27.83 -2.95 13.17
N ASP A 440 -28.34 -2.08 14.03
CA ASP A 440 -29.52 -1.26 13.75
C ASP A 440 -29.08 0.16 13.38
N PHE A 441 -29.29 0.52 12.14
CA PHE A 441 -28.86 1.79 11.57
C PHE A 441 -30.06 2.64 11.09
N ASP A 442 -31.18 2.58 11.83
CA ASP A 442 -32.42 3.32 11.54
C ASP A 442 -32.95 3.01 10.12
N GLY A 443 -33.00 1.71 9.78
CA GLY A 443 -33.47 1.21 8.48
C GLY A 443 -32.43 1.29 7.36
N ARG A 444 -31.25 1.85 7.59
CA ARG A 444 -30.12 1.84 6.66
C ARG A 444 -29.37 0.50 6.74
N ARG A 445 -28.71 0.10 5.67
CA ARG A 445 -27.74 -1.01 5.68
C ARG A 445 -26.32 -0.42 5.80
N ALA A 446 -25.46 -1.09 6.53
CA ALA A 446 -24.09 -0.63 6.76
C ALA A 446 -23.05 -1.63 6.23
N TYR A 447 -21.93 -1.09 5.70
CA TYR A 447 -20.86 -1.86 5.08
C TYR A 447 -19.50 -1.26 5.41
N ILE A 448 -18.45 -2.09 5.36
CA ILE A 448 -17.05 -1.64 5.42
C ILE A 448 -16.39 -1.88 4.07
N CYS A 449 -15.72 -0.86 3.55
CA CYS A 449 -15.08 -0.90 2.24
C CYS A 449 -13.58 -0.53 2.28
N SER A 450 -13.03 -0.31 3.48
CA SER A 450 -11.63 0.07 3.67
C SER A 450 -10.67 -1.12 3.53
N SER A 451 -9.37 -0.84 3.57
CA SER A 451 -8.30 -1.86 3.60
C SER A 451 -8.36 -2.81 4.80
N ALA A 452 -9.22 -2.55 5.79
CA ALA A 452 -9.52 -3.51 6.85
C ALA A 452 -10.40 -4.67 6.39
N SER A 453 -11.06 -4.59 5.23
CA SER A 453 -11.80 -5.68 4.59
C SER A 453 -10.94 -6.42 3.55
N PRO A 454 -11.33 -7.62 3.07
CA PRO A 454 -10.60 -8.29 1.98
C PRO A 454 -10.57 -7.44 0.69
N PRO A 455 -9.48 -7.49 -0.10
CA PRO A 455 -8.27 -8.29 0.07
C PRO A 455 -7.25 -7.72 1.05
N GLY A 456 -7.43 -6.50 1.56
CA GLY A 456 -6.54 -5.88 2.52
C GLY A 456 -5.86 -4.61 2.00
N GLY A 457 -4.65 -4.33 2.51
CA GLY A 457 -3.90 -3.12 2.20
C GLY A 457 -3.37 -3.06 0.78
N GLY A 458 -3.16 -1.83 0.32
CA GLY A 458 -2.66 -1.51 -1.02
C GLY A 458 -3.60 -0.59 -1.80
N VAL A 459 -3.04 0.14 -2.76
CA VAL A 459 -3.82 1.02 -3.65
C VAL A 459 -4.33 0.19 -4.82
N HIS A 460 -5.47 -0.46 -4.67
CA HIS A 460 -6.08 -1.31 -5.70
C HIS A 460 -7.60 -1.13 -5.83
N GLY A 461 -8.28 -0.46 -4.88
CA GLY A 461 -9.71 -0.18 -4.92
C GLY A 461 -10.64 -1.38 -4.77
N MET A 462 -10.10 -2.59 -4.63
CA MET A 462 -10.89 -3.82 -4.66
C MET A 462 -11.73 -4.04 -3.39
N CYS A 463 -11.30 -3.53 -2.22
CA CYS A 463 -12.13 -3.57 -1.01
C CYS A 463 -13.43 -2.80 -1.26
N GLY A 464 -13.32 -1.61 -1.87
CA GLY A 464 -14.45 -0.78 -2.26
C GLY A 464 -15.34 -1.46 -3.31
N PHE A 465 -14.73 -2.02 -4.34
CA PHE A 465 -15.45 -2.73 -5.41
C PHE A 465 -16.34 -3.85 -4.87
N TYR A 466 -15.80 -4.75 -4.05
CA TYR A 466 -16.58 -5.89 -3.51
C TYR A 466 -17.60 -5.47 -2.44
N ALA A 467 -17.33 -4.41 -1.68
CA ALA A 467 -18.34 -3.83 -0.80
C ALA A 467 -19.52 -3.28 -1.61
N ALA A 468 -19.24 -2.56 -2.69
CA ALA A 468 -20.28 -2.05 -3.61
C ALA A 468 -21.09 -3.16 -4.28
N GLU A 469 -20.42 -4.24 -4.75
CA GLU A 469 -21.12 -5.44 -5.26
C GLU A 469 -22.08 -6.04 -4.22
N THR A 470 -21.69 -6.01 -2.95
CA THR A 470 -22.55 -6.45 -1.85
C THR A 470 -23.76 -5.53 -1.68
N VAL A 471 -23.56 -4.21 -1.73
CA VAL A 471 -24.64 -3.21 -1.65
C VAL A 471 -25.62 -3.37 -2.80
N ILE A 472 -25.13 -3.49 -4.04
CA ILE A 472 -25.97 -3.65 -5.24
C ILE A 472 -26.87 -4.88 -5.09
N LYS A 473 -26.32 -6.00 -4.64
CA LYS A 473 -27.08 -7.22 -4.36
C LYS A 473 -28.15 -7.03 -3.29
N ASP A 474 -27.85 -6.23 -2.28
CA ASP A 474 -28.72 -6.07 -1.12
C ASP A 474 -29.84 -5.05 -1.35
N LEU A 475 -29.62 -4.08 -2.25
CA LEU A 475 -30.59 -3.02 -2.55
C LEU A 475 -31.47 -3.31 -3.78
N GLY A 476 -31.00 -4.16 -4.69
CA GLY A 476 -31.76 -4.64 -5.87
C GLY A 476 -32.54 -5.87 -5.54
#